data_9073b8b3f288c1353749e94a53c9310c
#
_entry.id   9073b8b3f288c1353749e94a53c9310c
#
_cell.length_a   1.000
_cell.length_b   1.000
_cell.length_c   1.000
_cell.angle_alpha   90.00
_cell.angle_beta   90.00
_cell.angle_gamma   90.00
#
_symmetry.space_group_name_H-M   'P 1'
#
loop_
_entity.id
_entity.type
_entity.pdbx_description
1 polymer ?
#
loop_
_entity_poly.entity_id
_entity_poly.type
_entity_poly.pdbx_seq_one_letter_code
_entity_poly.pdbx_strand_id
1 'polypeptide(L)'
;MQDLPPATPRFDLLLLRLGFSAFALAFVLPGHYPPWLSFEPQLMASFAFACVLPVLYKQARPSRLVPGLLGGSALALIPLPLIQYASGRIVFLSDAVLPAAYLSGFALCIIGGRNLAPAARQEAADLLFLSLSLAAGVSAALALSQGLQQYPIPLTNPAAPGARVYANLGQPNHLATLLALGCVGVLRAHARGVVGGGTAAVVVTWLSTSMVMTQSRTGWFEVALICAWLWFFGRHLSRPARPWALWVWPAAFAALTIAWEHLNTLLYPLPITLADRMDGGTRLLHWSSLWAAALEKPWLGYGWNQVGLAQLATATAHPATGEMLTNSHNTALDLVLWCGLPIGLTIVALLLWWFVRQIKAGLDEQQSFLMLIFLLIGLHALTEYPLDYTYFLLPWGLAIGLMEAQPRPGSGRVLTRSTVYALFMLTVLLGAWIASEYLRVDAATREARLALIAGENRSTAMPAPPQVLLLDGPREMHRMAITPAHAGMSPAALVWMNAVTDRFPVPPLLLRDALAAGLNAQPDRALRRLAQLCAIHRPARCKEAQDQWAALSLQHPLPQPAGWPSAGEKSGR
;
A
#
# COMPACT_ATOMS: atom_id res chain seq x y z
N MET A 1 40.88 -29.47 2.31
CA MET A 1 40.28 -28.83 1.12
C MET A 1 38.81 -28.67 1.43
N GLN A 2 38.39 -27.48 1.79
CA GLN A 2 36.95 -27.18 1.94
C GLN A 2 36.39 -27.12 0.52
N ASP A 3 35.42 -27.98 0.21
CA ASP A 3 34.70 -27.97 -1.04
C ASP A 3 34.10 -26.55 -1.28
N LEU A 4 34.65 -25.82 -2.22
CA LEU A 4 34.06 -24.59 -2.71
C LEU A 4 32.64 -24.92 -3.19
N PRO A 5 31.62 -24.20 -2.75
CA PRO A 5 30.27 -24.45 -3.22
C PRO A 5 30.22 -24.30 -4.74
N PRO A 6 29.52 -25.18 -5.45
CA PRO A 6 29.40 -25.09 -6.90
C PRO A 6 28.88 -23.69 -7.28
N ALA A 7 29.56 -23.07 -8.26
CA ALA A 7 29.13 -21.78 -8.79
C ALA A 7 27.68 -21.88 -9.26
N THR A 8 26.88 -20.83 -8.98
CA THR A 8 25.50 -20.74 -9.45
C THR A 8 25.45 -21.00 -10.97
N PRO A 9 24.64 -21.95 -11.46
CA PRO A 9 24.55 -22.21 -12.88
C PRO A 9 24.27 -20.91 -13.65
N ARG A 10 24.94 -20.68 -14.77
CA ARG A 10 24.81 -19.43 -15.55
C ARG A 10 23.35 -19.07 -15.88
N PHE A 11 22.52 -20.08 -16.13
CA PHE A 11 21.10 -19.91 -16.41
C PHE A 11 20.31 -19.41 -15.18
N ASP A 12 20.55 -19.97 -14.00
CA ASP A 12 19.91 -19.54 -12.74
C ASP A 12 20.28 -18.09 -12.41
N LEU A 13 21.53 -17.70 -12.62
CA LEU A 13 22.00 -16.33 -12.44
C LEU A 13 21.32 -15.36 -13.41
N LEU A 14 21.15 -15.75 -14.67
CA LEU A 14 20.43 -14.96 -15.67
C LEU A 14 18.97 -14.74 -15.25
N LEU A 15 18.27 -15.79 -14.80
CA LEU A 15 16.90 -15.69 -14.32
C LEU A 15 16.77 -14.77 -13.10
N LEU A 16 17.70 -14.85 -12.14
CA LEU A 16 17.72 -13.93 -11.00
C LEU A 16 17.89 -12.48 -11.46
N ARG A 17 18.84 -12.20 -12.35
CA ARG A 17 19.08 -10.86 -12.88
C ARG A 17 17.87 -10.31 -13.63
N LEU A 18 17.24 -11.12 -14.50
CA LEU A 18 16.03 -10.73 -15.20
C LEU A 18 14.86 -10.47 -14.26
N GLY A 19 14.66 -11.34 -13.25
CA GLY A 19 13.62 -11.16 -12.24
C GLY A 19 13.83 -9.88 -11.43
N PHE A 20 15.04 -9.62 -10.94
CA PHE A 20 15.32 -8.38 -10.21
C PHE A 20 15.29 -7.13 -11.10
N SER A 21 15.59 -7.24 -12.41
CA SER A 21 15.40 -6.14 -13.36
C SER A 21 13.90 -5.85 -13.57
N ALA A 22 13.07 -6.89 -13.69
CA ALA A 22 11.62 -6.74 -13.76
C ALA A 22 11.05 -6.14 -12.46
N PHE A 23 11.63 -6.49 -11.31
CA PHE A 23 11.27 -5.86 -10.03
C PHE A 23 11.61 -4.36 -10.01
N ALA A 24 12.78 -3.95 -10.50
CA ALA A 24 13.11 -2.53 -10.63
C ALA A 24 12.14 -1.79 -11.57
N LEU A 25 11.72 -2.45 -12.66
CA LEU A 25 10.76 -1.90 -13.61
C LEU A 25 9.38 -1.65 -12.98
N ALA A 26 8.97 -2.44 -11.96
CA ALA A 26 7.70 -2.25 -11.27
C ALA A 26 7.51 -0.83 -10.70
N PHE A 27 8.58 -0.17 -10.27
CA PHE A 27 8.52 1.20 -9.75
C PHE A 27 8.48 2.29 -10.83
N VAL A 28 8.78 1.92 -12.07
CA VAL A 28 8.94 2.85 -13.19
C VAL A 28 7.75 2.79 -14.15
N LEU A 29 6.94 1.73 -14.08
CA LEU A 29 5.75 1.58 -14.92
C LEU A 29 4.78 2.75 -14.70
N PRO A 30 4.36 3.45 -15.78
CA PRO A 30 3.30 4.43 -15.69
C PRO A 30 1.95 3.72 -15.51
N GLY A 31 0.99 4.43 -14.98
CA GLY A 31 -0.38 3.94 -14.86
C GLY A 31 -0.87 3.97 -13.43
N HIS A 32 -1.82 4.85 -13.16
CA HIS A 32 -2.55 4.94 -11.90
C HIS A 32 -3.99 5.31 -12.23
N TYR A 33 -4.70 4.36 -12.85
CA TYR A 33 -6.08 4.54 -13.24
C TYR A 33 -7.00 3.68 -12.36
N PRO A 34 -8.13 4.25 -11.87
CA PRO A 34 -9.13 3.42 -11.22
C PRO A 34 -9.66 2.35 -12.19
N PRO A 35 -10.09 1.18 -11.71
CA PRO A 35 -10.50 0.91 -10.32
C PRO A 35 -9.36 0.55 -9.35
N TRP A 36 -8.22 0.07 -9.82
CA TRP A 36 -7.08 -0.31 -8.98
C TRP A 36 -5.82 0.43 -9.43
N LEU A 37 -5.53 1.55 -8.77
CA LEU A 37 -4.53 2.54 -9.18
C LEU A 37 -3.10 2.01 -9.36
N SER A 38 -2.74 0.93 -8.69
CA SER A 38 -1.37 0.37 -8.69
C SER A 38 -1.30 -1.05 -9.26
N PHE A 39 -2.28 -1.44 -10.07
CA PHE A 39 -2.39 -2.83 -10.55
C PHE A 39 -1.15 -3.26 -11.34
N GLU A 40 -0.75 -2.49 -12.36
CA GLU A 40 0.36 -2.83 -13.25
C GLU A 40 1.69 -2.91 -12.49
N PRO A 41 2.08 -1.92 -11.65
CA PRO A 41 3.26 -2.02 -10.78
C PRO A 41 3.23 -3.24 -9.86
N GLN A 42 2.10 -3.55 -9.25
CA GLN A 42 1.95 -4.70 -8.37
C GLN A 42 2.01 -6.04 -9.11
N LEU A 43 1.39 -6.12 -10.29
CA LEU A 43 1.46 -7.30 -11.15
C LEU A 43 2.91 -7.56 -11.59
N MET A 44 3.64 -6.51 -12.00
CA MET A 44 5.04 -6.62 -12.40
C MET A 44 5.94 -7.07 -11.25
N ALA A 45 5.78 -6.52 -10.06
CA ALA A 45 6.51 -6.95 -8.87
C ALA A 45 6.19 -8.42 -8.51
N SER A 46 4.93 -8.81 -8.55
CA SER A 46 4.50 -10.19 -8.31
C SER A 46 5.08 -11.16 -9.33
N PHE A 47 5.08 -10.79 -10.62
CA PHE A 47 5.70 -11.56 -11.69
C PHE A 47 7.21 -11.68 -11.50
N ALA A 48 7.89 -10.59 -11.13
CA ALA A 48 9.32 -10.59 -10.85
C ALA A 48 9.67 -11.60 -9.75
N PHE A 49 8.95 -11.59 -8.63
CA PHE A 49 9.16 -12.54 -7.55
C PHE A 49 8.72 -13.95 -7.90
N ALA A 50 7.72 -14.13 -8.76
CA ALA A 50 7.38 -15.44 -9.32
C ALA A 50 8.52 -16.05 -10.16
N CYS A 51 9.35 -15.22 -10.81
CA CYS A 51 10.57 -15.67 -11.50
C CYS A 51 11.75 -15.92 -10.55
N VAL A 52 11.90 -15.09 -9.51
CA VAL A 52 13.03 -15.14 -8.56
C VAL A 52 12.90 -16.30 -7.58
N LEU A 53 11.74 -16.50 -6.96
CA LEU A 53 11.56 -17.46 -5.87
C LEU A 53 11.90 -18.92 -6.22
N PRO A 54 11.54 -19.47 -7.39
CA PRO A 54 11.93 -20.85 -7.74
C PRO A 54 13.43 -21.05 -7.78
N VAL A 55 14.19 -20.02 -8.26
CA VAL A 55 15.65 -20.07 -8.27
C VAL A 55 16.22 -20.04 -6.86
N LEU A 56 15.68 -19.17 -5.98
CA LEU A 56 16.07 -19.13 -4.57
C LEU A 56 15.80 -20.46 -3.88
N TYR A 57 14.64 -21.10 -4.12
CA TYR A 57 14.34 -22.41 -3.53
C TYR A 57 15.22 -23.52 -4.05
N LYS A 58 15.64 -23.47 -5.32
CA LYS A 58 16.60 -24.42 -5.88
C LYS A 58 17.98 -24.29 -5.21
N GLN A 59 18.39 -23.06 -4.85
CA GLN A 59 19.66 -22.77 -4.18
C GLN A 59 19.62 -22.93 -2.66
N ALA A 60 18.46 -23.25 -2.09
CA ALA A 60 18.32 -23.54 -0.67
C ALA A 60 19.09 -24.81 -0.29
N ARG A 61 19.95 -24.74 0.75
CA ARG A 61 20.79 -25.86 1.18
C ARG A 61 20.03 -27.06 1.75
N PRO A 62 19.03 -26.88 2.67
CA PRO A 62 18.38 -28.04 3.25
C PRO A 62 17.35 -28.66 2.31
N SER A 63 17.25 -29.99 2.33
CA SER A 63 16.16 -30.72 1.66
C SER A 63 14.78 -30.35 2.24
N ARG A 64 14.75 -29.85 3.46
CA ARG A 64 13.57 -29.36 4.19
C ARG A 64 13.76 -27.88 4.51
N LEU A 65 12.75 -27.06 4.24
CA LEU A 65 12.79 -25.62 4.41
C LEU A 65 12.23 -25.24 5.79
N VAL A 66 12.88 -24.29 6.45
CA VAL A 66 12.44 -23.78 7.76
C VAL A 66 11.81 -22.40 7.56
N PRO A 67 10.52 -22.22 7.89
CA PRO A 67 9.86 -20.93 7.69
C PRO A 67 10.36 -19.84 8.65
N GLY A 68 10.95 -20.21 9.79
CA GLY A 68 11.29 -19.27 10.85
C GLY A 68 10.05 -18.78 11.61
N LEU A 69 10.24 -17.83 12.52
CA LEU A 69 9.12 -17.29 13.30
C LEU A 69 8.21 -16.44 12.43
N LEU A 70 8.74 -15.40 11.78
CA LEU A 70 7.93 -14.47 10.99
C LEU A 70 7.33 -15.14 9.75
N GLY A 71 8.08 -16.00 9.05
CA GLY A 71 7.54 -16.80 7.94
C GLY A 71 6.46 -17.78 8.40
N GLY A 72 6.62 -18.43 9.54
CA GLY A 72 5.61 -19.29 10.15
C GLY A 72 4.36 -18.54 10.60
N SER A 73 4.53 -17.35 11.18
CA SER A 73 3.40 -16.48 11.55
C SER A 73 2.64 -15.98 10.32
N ALA A 74 3.35 -15.59 9.26
CA ALA A 74 2.72 -15.19 7.99
C ALA A 74 1.91 -16.34 7.37
N LEU A 75 2.46 -17.58 7.37
CA LEU A 75 1.73 -18.77 6.93
C LEU A 75 0.45 -19.03 7.76
N ALA A 76 0.54 -18.84 9.09
CA ALA A 76 -0.60 -19.02 9.98
C ALA A 76 -1.69 -17.96 9.79
N LEU A 77 -1.35 -16.78 9.26
CA LEU A 77 -2.30 -15.70 8.97
C LEU A 77 -3.02 -15.86 7.62
N ILE A 78 -2.51 -16.65 6.67
CA ILE A 78 -3.13 -16.83 5.35
C ILE A 78 -4.61 -17.23 5.43
N PRO A 79 -5.02 -18.22 6.27
CA PRO A 79 -6.42 -18.62 6.35
C PRO A 79 -7.33 -17.59 7.06
N LEU A 80 -6.78 -16.63 7.80
CA LEU A 80 -7.57 -15.71 8.62
C LEU A 80 -8.61 -14.90 7.82
N PRO A 81 -8.27 -14.18 6.74
CA PRO A 81 -9.27 -13.47 5.95
C PRO A 81 -10.29 -14.40 5.30
N LEU A 82 -9.92 -15.63 4.94
CA LEU A 82 -10.85 -16.64 4.40
C LEU A 82 -11.84 -17.13 5.48
N ILE A 83 -11.38 -17.32 6.72
CA ILE A 83 -12.23 -17.64 7.88
C ILE A 83 -13.17 -16.47 8.18
N GLN A 84 -12.69 -15.22 8.10
CA GLN A 84 -13.52 -14.04 8.29
C GLN A 84 -14.62 -13.93 7.22
N TYR A 85 -14.33 -14.27 5.97
CA TYR A 85 -15.32 -14.37 4.91
C TYR A 85 -16.34 -15.50 5.19
N ALA A 86 -15.87 -16.70 5.50
CA ALA A 86 -16.73 -17.83 5.81
C ALA A 86 -17.65 -17.60 7.02
N SER A 87 -17.22 -16.77 7.98
CA SER A 87 -18.02 -16.37 9.15
C SER A 87 -18.95 -15.17 8.89
N GLY A 88 -18.99 -14.63 7.65
CA GLY A 88 -19.81 -13.48 7.29
C GLY A 88 -19.32 -12.13 7.84
N ARG A 89 -18.10 -12.08 8.39
CA ARG A 89 -17.48 -10.84 8.86
C ARG A 89 -16.98 -9.97 7.70
N ILE A 90 -16.45 -10.62 6.67
CA ILE A 90 -16.14 -10.02 5.37
C ILE A 90 -17.26 -10.46 4.41
N VAL A 91 -17.84 -9.49 3.68
CA VAL A 91 -18.98 -9.76 2.79
C VAL A 91 -18.52 -10.22 1.41
N PHE A 92 -17.42 -9.66 0.90
CA PHE A 92 -16.94 -9.93 -0.45
C PHE A 92 -15.72 -10.84 -0.44
N LEU A 93 -15.72 -11.83 -1.34
CA LEU A 93 -14.62 -12.78 -1.49
C LEU A 93 -13.31 -12.10 -1.88
N SER A 94 -13.37 -11.03 -2.65
CA SER A 94 -12.21 -10.19 -3.01
C SER A 94 -11.42 -9.69 -1.80
N ASP A 95 -12.10 -9.30 -0.72
CA ASP A 95 -11.47 -8.81 0.50
C ASP A 95 -10.82 -9.93 1.34
N ALA A 96 -11.05 -11.18 1.00
CA ALA A 96 -10.43 -12.34 1.64
C ALA A 96 -9.29 -12.94 0.79
N VAL A 97 -9.49 -13.09 -0.52
CA VAL A 97 -8.49 -13.73 -1.40
C VAL A 97 -7.28 -12.85 -1.68
N LEU A 98 -7.47 -11.54 -1.82
CA LEU A 98 -6.35 -10.61 -2.04
C LEU A 98 -5.36 -10.62 -0.86
N PRO A 99 -5.78 -10.40 0.40
CA PRO A 99 -4.88 -10.50 1.56
C PRO A 99 -4.24 -11.89 1.70
N ALA A 100 -4.99 -12.97 1.45
CA ALA A 100 -4.45 -14.32 1.51
C ALA A 100 -3.32 -14.53 0.47
N ALA A 101 -3.48 -14.00 -0.75
CA ALA A 101 -2.45 -14.04 -1.79
C ALA A 101 -1.21 -13.21 -1.39
N TYR A 102 -1.40 -12.02 -0.82
CA TYR A 102 -0.32 -11.13 -0.37
C TYR A 102 0.47 -11.75 0.79
N LEU A 103 -0.22 -12.30 1.80
CA LEU A 103 0.39 -13.01 2.92
C LEU A 103 1.16 -14.25 2.44
N SER A 104 0.62 -14.97 1.43
CA SER A 104 1.31 -16.12 0.83
C SER A 104 2.61 -15.68 0.14
N GLY A 105 2.57 -14.65 -0.70
CA GLY A 105 3.75 -14.09 -1.35
C GLY A 105 4.80 -13.61 -0.34
N PHE A 106 4.37 -12.91 0.71
CA PHE A 106 5.23 -12.44 1.78
C PHE A 106 5.91 -13.59 2.54
N ALA A 107 5.15 -14.62 2.94
CA ALA A 107 5.67 -15.81 3.60
C ALA A 107 6.69 -16.56 2.71
N LEU A 108 6.36 -16.71 1.42
CA LEU A 108 7.25 -17.33 0.43
C LEU A 108 8.57 -16.57 0.28
N CYS A 109 8.54 -15.23 0.28
CA CYS A 109 9.75 -14.40 0.23
C CYS A 109 10.63 -14.59 1.49
N ILE A 110 10.03 -14.61 2.68
CA ILE A 110 10.77 -14.89 3.93
C ILE A 110 11.42 -16.28 3.88
N ILE A 111 10.65 -17.30 3.51
CA ILE A 111 11.14 -18.69 3.44
C ILE A 111 12.27 -18.81 2.40
N GLY A 112 12.12 -18.18 1.23
CA GLY A 112 13.13 -18.16 0.18
C GLY A 112 14.45 -17.57 0.67
N GLY A 113 14.42 -16.35 1.21
CA GLY A 113 15.61 -15.66 1.70
C GLY A 113 16.31 -16.38 2.86
N ARG A 114 15.52 -16.91 3.81
CA ARG A 114 16.03 -17.57 5.02
C ARG A 114 16.85 -18.84 4.74
N ASN A 115 16.47 -19.61 3.76
CA ASN A 115 17.03 -20.94 3.52
C ASN A 115 18.20 -20.95 2.53
N LEU A 116 18.63 -19.77 2.04
CA LEU A 116 19.73 -19.64 1.08
C LEU A 116 21.09 -20.02 1.69
N ALA A 117 21.93 -20.63 0.86
CA ALA A 117 23.36 -20.76 1.14
C ALA A 117 24.01 -19.37 1.23
N PRO A 118 25.12 -19.19 1.98
CA PRO A 118 25.75 -17.88 2.18
C PRO A 118 26.07 -17.13 0.88
N ALA A 119 26.64 -17.80 -0.13
CA ALA A 119 26.93 -17.17 -1.43
C ALA A 119 25.68 -16.72 -2.17
N ALA A 120 24.65 -17.57 -2.23
CA ALA A 120 23.36 -17.21 -2.85
C ALA A 120 22.63 -16.09 -2.09
N ARG A 121 22.74 -16.06 -0.76
CA ARG A 121 22.22 -15.00 0.09
C ARG A 121 22.88 -13.66 -0.23
N GLN A 122 24.21 -13.66 -0.37
CA GLN A 122 24.96 -12.47 -0.75
C GLN A 122 24.52 -11.95 -2.12
N GLU A 123 24.40 -12.83 -3.11
CA GLU A 123 23.98 -12.50 -4.46
C GLU A 123 22.55 -11.96 -4.52
N ALA A 124 21.60 -12.59 -3.83
CA ALA A 124 20.23 -12.13 -3.73
C ALA A 124 20.13 -10.73 -3.07
N ALA A 125 20.93 -10.48 -2.02
CA ALA A 125 21.00 -9.16 -1.40
C ALA A 125 21.60 -8.12 -2.35
N ASP A 126 22.67 -8.46 -3.08
CA ASP A 126 23.31 -7.56 -4.05
C ASP A 126 22.33 -7.15 -5.15
N LEU A 127 21.59 -8.11 -5.71
CA LEU A 127 20.59 -7.87 -6.73
C LEU A 127 19.39 -7.05 -6.20
N LEU A 128 18.95 -7.31 -4.98
CA LEU A 128 17.88 -6.53 -4.33
C LEU A 128 18.28 -5.05 -4.19
N PHE A 129 19.45 -4.77 -3.62
CA PHE A 129 19.94 -3.39 -3.45
C PHE A 129 20.20 -2.70 -4.79
N LEU A 130 20.75 -3.42 -5.77
CA LEU A 130 20.95 -2.89 -7.12
C LEU A 130 19.62 -2.50 -7.77
N SER A 131 18.61 -3.37 -7.69
CA SER A 131 17.28 -3.11 -8.25
C SER A 131 16.64 -1.87 -7.63
N LEU A 132 16.69 -1.76 -6.29
CA LEU A 132 16.16 -0.61 -5.56
C LEU A 132 16.91 0.69 -5.92
N SER A 133 18.25 0.62 -6.06
CA SER A 133 19.06 1.79 -6.45
C SER A 133 18.79 2.24 -7.89
N LEU A 134 18.64 1.30 -8.82
CA LEU A 134 18.32 1.60 -10.22
C LEU A 134 16.90 2.19 -10.34
N ALA A 135 15.92 1.55 -9.69
CA ALA A 135 14.55 2.06 -9.65
C ALA A 135 14.49 3.47 -9.06
N ALA A 136 15.20 3.72 -7.95
CA ALA A 136 15.29 5.03 -7.32
C ALA A 136 15.94 6.07 -8.25
N GLY A 137 17.03 5.71 -8.94
CA GLY A 137 17.71 6.59 -9.90
C GLY A 137 16.81 7.01 -11.05
N VAL A 138 16.11 6.05 -11.67
CA VAL A 138 15.15 6.36 -12.74
C VAL A 138 13.98 7.18 -12.23
N SER A 139 13.39 6.79 -11.10
CA SER A 139 12.27 7.52 -10.48
C SER A 139 12.66 8.94 -10.05
N ALA A 140 13.93 9.17 -9.67
CA ALA A 140 14.45 10.52 -9.41
C ALA A 140 14.45 11.39 -10.67
N ALA A 141 14.85 10.86 -11.83
CA ALA A 141 14.79 11.57 -13.09
C ALA A 141 13.34 11.90 -13.50
N LEU A 142 12.41 10.95 -13.33
CA LEU A 142 10.98 11.18 -13.57
C LEU A 142 10.41 12.25 -12.64
N ALA A 143 10.81 12.24 -11.36
CA ALA A 143 10.39 13.25 -10.39
C ALA A 143 10.89 14.65 -10.74
N LEU A 144 12.14 14.79 -11.20
CA LEU A 144 12.67 16.06 -11.69
C LEU A 144 11.89 16.56 -12.91
N SER A 145 11.58 15.67 -13.87
CA SER A 145 10.74 16.01 -15.02
C SER A 145 9.35 16.49 -14.60
N GLN A 146 8.70 15.82 -13.62
CA GLN A 146 7.42 16.25 -13.07
C GLN A 146 7.50 17.61 -12.38
N GLY A 147 8.52 17.82 -11.56
CA GLY A 147 8.65 19.02 -10.74
C GLY A 147 9.02 20.27 -11.54
N LEU A 148 9.79 20.12 -12.60
CA LEU A 148 10.20 21.25 -13.44
C LEU A 148 9.25 21.49 -14.63
N GLN A 149 8.47 20.51 -15.05
CA GLN A 149 7.47 20.55 -16.13
C GLN A 149 7.92 21.13 -17.49
N GLN A 150 9.22 21.38 -17.64
CA GLN A 150 9.77 21.99 -18.85
C GLN A 150 10.05 20.98 -19.97
N TYR A 151 10.35 19.72 -19.59
CA TYR A 151 10.67 18.63 -20.53
C TYR A 151 10.01 17.34 -20.04
N PRO A 152 8.75 17.09 -20.40
CA PRO A 152 8.07 15.86 -19.98
C PRO A 152 8.77 14.65 -20.59
N ILE A 153 9.28 13.76 -19.75
CA ILE A 153 9.79 12.45 -20.19
C ILE A 153 8.58 11.61 -20.60
N PRO A 154 8.58 11.01 -21.81
CA PRO A 154 7.53 10.09 -22.22
C PRO A 154 7.30 9.00 -21.16
N LEU A 155 6.06 8.58 -20.98
CA LEU A 155 5.64 7.59 -19.96
C LEU A 155 5.78 8.05 -18.50
N THR A 156 5.94 9.35 -18.23
CA THR A 156 5.82 9.89 -16.88
C THR A 156 4.35 10.21 -16.57
N ASN A 157 3.87 9.79 -15.40
CA ASN A 157 2.54 10.18 -14.93
C ASN A 157 2.46 11.70 -14.77
N PRO A 158 1.40 12.37 -15.27
CA PRO A 158 1.28 13.81 -15.16
C PRO A 158 1.05 14.23 -13.70
N ALA A 159 1.73 15.29 -13.26
CA ALA A 159 1.45 15.96 -12.01
C ALA A 159 0.96 17.39 -12.27
N ALA A 160 0.09 17.92 -11.42
CA ALA A 160 -0.36 19.31 -11.54
C ALA A 160 0.82 20.26 -11.25
N PRO A 161 0.87 21.45 -11.90
CA PRO A 161 1.88 22.46 -11.62
C PRO A 161 1.93 22.85 -10.15
N GLY A 162 3.13 22.87 -9.55
CA GLY A 162 3.31 23.17 -8.14
C GLY A 162 2.89 22.07 -7.16
N ALA A 163 2.38 20.94 -7.67
CA ALA A 163 2.04 19.80 -6.83
C ALA A 163 3.29 19.01 -6.40
N ARG A 164 3.10 18.16 -5.41
CA ARG A 164 4.12 17.20 -4.95
C ARG A 164 4.43 16.20 -6.05
N VAL A 165 5.73 15.92 -6.28
CA VAL A 165 6.13 14.90 -7.24
C VAL A 165 5.98 13.50 -6.66
N TYR A 166 5.65 12.53 -7.53
CA TYR A 166 5.49 11.12 -7.16
C TYR A 166 6.05 10.15 -8.23
N ALA A 167 6.70 10.69 -9.28
CA ALA A 167 7.18 9.92 -10.43
C ALA A 167 6.07 9.01 -10.99
N ASN A 168 6.33 7.69 -11.08
CA ASN A 168 5.32 6.72 -11.52
C ASN A 168 4.76 5.85 -10.38
N LEU A 169 4.99 6.23 -9.10
CA LEU A 169 4.44 5.50 -7.96
C LEU A 169 3.04 5.99 -7.54
N GLY A 170 2.56 7.12 -8.08
CA GLY A 170 1.24 7.68 -7.79
C GLY A 170 1.09 8.32 -6.41
N GLN A 171 2.09 8.18 -5.51
CA GLN A 171 2.03 8.68 -4.13
C GLN A 171 3.41 9.21 -3.70
N PRO A 172 3.51 10.48 -3.27
CA PRO A 172 4.80 11.10 -2.92
C PRO A 172 5.57 10.42 -1.78
N ASN A 173 4.87 9.84 -0.77
CA ASN A 173 5.54 9.15 0.32
C ASN A 173 6.15 7.82 -0.15
N HIS A 174 5.52 7.11 -1.11
CA HIS A 174 6.09 5.92 -1.74
C HIS A 174 7.38 6.26 -2.48
N LEU A 175 7.38 7.36 -3.24
CA LEU A 175 8.59 7.82 -3.93
C LEU A 175 9.69 8.16 -2.92
N ALA A 176 9.39 8.88 -1.84
CA ALA A 176 10.38 9.22 -0.81
C ALA A 176 11.04 7.95 -0.25
N THR A 177 10.24 6.93 0.11
CA THR A 177 10.77 5.65 0.61
C THR A 177 11.62 4.92 -0.43
N LEU A 178 11.20 4.88 -1.71
CA LEU A 178 12.02 4.29 -2.76
C LEU A 178 13.38 5.02 -2.89
N LEU A 179 13.38 6.35 -2.84
CA LEU A 179 14.61 7.16 -2.91
C LEU A 179 15.51 6.92 -1.68
N ALA A 180 14.92 6.78 -0.48
CA ALA A 180 15.66 6.42 0.73
C ALA A 180 16.28 5.01 0.63
N LEU A 181 15.53 4.03 0.12
CA LEU A 181 16.03 2.68 -0.16
C LEU A 181 17.16 2.70 -1.21
N GLY A 182 17.04 3.56 -2.22
CA GLY A 182 18.09 3.81 -3.20
C GLY A 182 19.37 4.37 -2.56
N CYS A 183 19.25 5.36 -1.66
CA CYS A 183 20.37 5.87 -0.89
C CYS A 183 21.06 4.77 -0.09
N VAL A 184 20.29 3.90 0.58
CA VAL A 184 20.83 2.75 1.33
C VAL A 184 21.60 1.80 0.42
N GLY A 185 21.09 1.51 -0.79
CA GLY A 185 21.78 0.66 -1.76
C GLY A 185 23.10 1.27 -2.25
N VAL A 186 23.14 2.58 -2.50
CA VAL A 186 24.37 3.30 -2.88
C VAL A 186 25.38 3.32 -1.74
N LEU A 187 24.94 3.57 -0.50
CA LEU A 187 25.81 3.56 0.69
C LEU A 187 26.40 2.16 0.94
N ARG A 188 25.60 1.10 0.72
CA ARG A 188 26.09 -0.28 0.77
C ARG A 188 27.13 -0.57 -0.32
N ALA A 189 26.87 -0.12 -1.55
CA ALA A 189 27.84 -0.27 -2.65
C ALA A 189 29.15 0.46 -2.34
N HIS A 190 29.08 1.62 -1.68
CA HIS A 190 30.27 2.35 -1.18
C HIS A 190 30.98 1.57 -0.07
N ALA A 191 30.26 1.09 0.93
CA ALA A 191 30.84 0.31 2.03
C ALA A 191 31.61 -0.92 1.51
N ARG A 192 31.08 -1.57 0.48
CA ARG A 192 31.73 -2.72 -0.18
C ARG A 192 32.84 -2.33 -1.19
N GLY A 193 33.08 -1.07 -1.41
CA GLY A 193 34.12 -0.58 -2.32
C GLY A 193 33.76 -0.69 -3.81
N VAL A 194 32.49 -0.96 -4.15
CA VAL A 194 32.01 -1.01 -5.54
C VAL A 194 31.95 0.38 -6.15
N VAL A 195 31.56 1.40 -5.37
CA VAL A 195 31.57 2.80 -5.80
C VAL A 195 32.45 3.66 -4.92
N GLY A 196 33.08 4.68 -5.50
CA GLY A 196 33.89 5.64 -4.78
C GLY A 196 33.05 6.60 -3.93
N GLY A 197 33.64 7.20 -2.89
CA GLY A 197 32.93 8.12 -1.99
C GLY A 197 32.36 9.35 -2.72
N GLY A 198 33.07 9.90 -3.70
CA GLY A 198 32.58 11.02 -4.53
C GLY A 198 31.34 10.64 -5.33
N THR A 199 31.36 9.49 -6.01
CA THR A 199 30.21 8.97 -6.76
C THR A 199 29.02 8.72 -5.83
N ALA A 200 29.25 8.10 -4.67
CA ALA A 200 28.20 7.87 -3.68
C ALA A 200 27.57 9.19 -3.22
N ALA A 201 28.39 10.21 -2.92
CA ALA A 201 27.91 11.53 -2.51
C ALA A 201 27.05 12.19 -3.60
N VAL A 202 27.49 12.17 -4.86
CA VAL A 202 26.73 12.74 -6.01
C VAL A 202 25.38 12.06 -6.15
N VAL A 203 25.33 10.71 -6.13
CA VAL A 203 24.08 9.97 -6.30
C VAL A 203 23.16 10.18 -5.10
N VAL A 204 23.66 10.14 -3.87
CA VAL A 204 22.85 10.42 -2.67
C VAL A 204 22.29 11.84 -2.71
N THR A 205 23.07 12.84 -3.15
CA THR A 205 22.58 14.22 -3.30
C THR A 205 21.47 14.29 -4.35
N TRP A 206 21.62 13.64 -5.50
CA TRP A 206 20.60 13.60 -6.54
C TRP A 206 19.29 12.98 -6.04
N LEU A 207 19.38 11.78 -5.40
CA LEU A 207 18.21 11.13 -4.82
C LEU A 207 17.56 11.99 -3.74
N SER A 208 18.36 12.64 -2.90
CA SER A 208 17.89 13.55 -1.85
C SER A 208 17.16 14.78 -2.43
N THR A 209 17.67 15.38 -3.51
CA THR A 209 17.01 16.50 -4.19
C THR A 209 15.61 16.07 -4.70
N SER A 210 15.51 14.92 -5.35
CA SER A 210 14.22 14.39 -5.79
C SER A 210 13.29 14.04 -4.61
N MET A 211 13.85 13.55 -3.48
CA MET A 211 13.09 13.29 -2.26
C MET A 211 12.53 14.58 -1.65
N VAL A 212 13.29 15.66 -1.63
CA VAL A 212 12.83 16.98 -1.20
C VAL A 212 11.63 17.46 -2.01
N MET A 213 11.66 17.27 -3.33
CA MET A 213 10.54 17.63 -4.22
C MET A 213 9.25 16.85 -3.94
N THR A 214 9.34 15.69 -3.32
CA THR A 214 8.15 14.96 -2.83
C THR A 214 7.45 15.68 -1.70
N GLN A 215 8.14 16.58 -1.01
CA GLN A 215 7.69 17.25 0.22
C GLN A 215 7.12 16.26 1.25
N SER A 216 7.72 15.07 1.35
CA SER A 216 7.27 13.99 2.25
C SER A 216 7.83 14.17 3.65
N ARG A 217 6.97 14.24 4.66
CA ARG A 217 7.39 14.18 6.07
C ARG A 217 8.05 12.84 6.40
N THR A 218 7.57 11.75 5.81
CA THR A 218 8.19 10.43 5.93
C THR A 218 9.63 10.45 5.46
N GLY A 219 9.94 11.13 4.34
CA GLY A 219 11.31 11.27 3.85
C GLY A 219 12.28 11.92 4.84
N TRP A 220 11.81 12.89 5.63
CA TRP A 220 12.61 13.49 6.71
C TRP A 220 12.98 12.47 7.79
N PHE A 221 11.99 11.70 8.24
CA PHE A 221 12.22 10.65 9.24
C PHE A 221 13.12 9.53 8.68
N GLU A 222 13.02 9.21 7.39
CA GLU A 222 13.85 8.22 6.73
C GLU A 222 15.31 8.64 6.65
N VAL A 223 15.61 9.90 6.27
CA VAL A 223 16.98 10.45 6.27
C VAL A 223 17.54 10.43 7.69
N ALA A 224 16.78 10.91 8.67
CA ALA A 224 17.20 10.89 10.07
C ALA A 224 17.47 9.47 10.58
N LEU A 225 16.60 8.51 10.22
CA LEU A 225 16.75 7.10 10.57
C LEU A 225 18.02 6.49 9.97
N ILE A 226 18.31 6.74 8.69
CA ILE A 226 19.55 6.25 8.04
C ILE A 226 20.77 6.83 8.75
N CYS A 227 20.79 8.12 9.01
CA CYS A 227 21.92 8.79 9.68
C CYS A 227 22.10 8.26 11.11
N ALA A 228 21.03 8.13 11.89
CA ALA A 228 21.08 7.57 13.23
C ALA A 228 21.56 6.10 13.21
N TRP A 229 21.06 5.29 12.28
CA TRP A 229 21.49 3.90 12.13
C TRP A 229 22.99 3.80 11.82
N LEU A 230 23.48 4.59 10.86
CA LEU A 230 24.91 4.61 10.52
C LEU A 230 25.78 5.18 11.64
N TRP A 231 25.24 6.10 12.46
CA TRP A 231 25.93 6.57 13.65
C TRP A 231 26.17 5.49 14.68
N PHE A 232 25.14 4.66 14.97
CA PHE A 232 25.22 3.61 15.99
C PHE A 232 25.90 2.34 15.47
N PHE A 233 25.61 1.93 14.25
CA PHE A 233 26.03 0.65 13.68
C PHE A 233 27.09 0.76 12.57
N GLY A 234 27.31 1.95 12.02
CA GLY A 234 28.20 2.16 10.88
C GLY A 234 29.69 1.95 11.19
N ARG A 235 30.08 1.91 12.47
CA ARG A 235 31.49 1.71 12.88
C ARG A 235 32.04 0.34 12.47
N HIS A 236 31.18 -0.65 12.27
CA HIS A 236 31.53 -2.01 11.89
C HIS A 236 31.52 -2.24 10.37
N LEU A 237 31.22 -1.20 9.58
CA LEU A 237 31.25 -1.28 8.13
C LEU A 237 32.71 -1.29 7.63
N SER A 238 32.96 -2.02 6.53
CA SER A 238 34.28 -2.09 5.88
C SER A 238 34.80 -0.69 5.47
N ARG A 239 33.88 0.21 5.11
CA ARG A 239 34.15 1.63 4.86
C ARG A 239 33.11 2.47 5.60
N PRO A 240 33.38 2.83 6.87
CA PRO A 240 32.43 3.60 7.65
C PRO A 240 32.25 5.00 7.08
N ALA A 241 31.00 5.51 7.14
CA ALA A 241 30.74 6.90 6.84
C ALA A 241 31.50 7.80 7.81
N ARG A 242 32.05 8.89 7.30
CA ARG A 242 32.72 9.89 8.16
C ARG A 242 31.69 10.53 9.08
N PRO A 243 31.94 10.67 10.39
CA PRO A 243 30.96 11.21 11.33
C PRO A 243 30.35 12.55 10.91
N TRP A 244 31.17 13.45 10.34
CA TRP A 244 30.68 14.74 9.86
C TRP A 244 29.65 14.60 8.71
N ALA A 245 29.78 13.59 7.85
CA ALA A 245 28.86 13.37 6.74
C ALA A 245 27.44 13.04 7.23
N LEU A 246 27.32 12.38 8.39
CA LEU A 246 26.02 12.05 9.00
C LEU A 246 25.29 13.29 9.56
N TRP A 247 25.98 14.40 9.77
CA TRP A 247 25.39 15.69 10.13
C TRP A 247 25.18 16.59 8.90
N VAL A 248 26.13 16.55 7.95
CA VAL A 248 26.05 17.35 6.73
C VAL A 248 24.88 16.91 5.85
N TRP A 249 24.60 15.60 5.75
CA TRP A 249 23.50 15.13 4.91
C TRP A 249 22.13 15.64 5.38
N PRO A 250 21.66 15.45 6.62
CA PRO A 250 20.37 16.01 7.05
C PRO A 250 20.35 17.56 7.02
N ALA A 251 21.47 18.23 7.27
CA ALA A 251 21.56 19.68 7.13
C ALA A 251 21.42 20.13 5.66
N ALA A 252 22.07 19.44 4.74
CA ALA A 252 21.93 19.68 3.30
C ALA A 252 20.50 19.37 2.82
N PHE A 253 19.89 18.31 3.34
CA PHE A 253 18.49 17.96 3.03
C PHE A 253 17.53 19.07 3.50
N ALA A 254 17.76 19.63 4.70
CA ALA A 254 16.99 20.76 5.20
C ALA A 254 17.16 22.02 4.32
N ALA A 255 18.42 22.34 3.96
CA ALA A 255 18.72 23.48 3.08
C ALA A 255 18.08 23.31 1.69
N LEU A 256 18.14 22.10 1.11
CA LEU A 256 17.49 21.78 -0.15
C LEU A 256 15.96 21.88 -0.06
N THR A 257 15.35 21.51 1.08
CA THR A 257 13.90 21.67 1.29
C THR A 257 13.50 23.14 1.27
N ILE A 258 14.24 24.01 1.97
CA ILE A 258 13.98 25.45 1.99
C ILE A 258 14.18 26.04 0.58
N ALA A 259 15.25 25.66 -0.10
CA ALA A 259 15.53 26.11 -1.45
C ALA A 259 14.45 25.67 -2.45
N TRP A 260 13.98 24.41 -2.35
CA TRP A 260 12.91 23.91 -3.21
C TRP A 260 11.59 24.61 -2.94
N GLU A 261 11.22 24.85 -1.69
CA GLU A 261 10.00 25.57 -1.34
C GLU A 261 10.01 26.97 -1.95
N HIS A 262 11.13 27.69 -1.80
CA HIS A 262 11.28 29.00 -2.41
C HIS A 262 11.23 28.95 -3.94
N LEU A 263 11.91 28.00 -4.57
CA LEU A 263 11.88 27.81 -6.02
C LEU A 263 10.47 27.47 -6.51
N ASN A 264 9.75 26.60 -5.79
CA ASN A 264 8.39 26.18 -6.14
C ASN A 264 7.41 27.37 -6.12
N THR A 265 7.56 28.29 -5.14
CA THR A 265 6.76 29.51 -5.07
C THR A 265 7.08 30.51 -6.19
N LEU A 266 8.32 30.50 -6.69
CA LEU A 266 8.72 31.35 -7.82
C LEU A 266 8.25 30.77 -9.17
N LEU A 267 8.22 29.45 -9.31
CA LEU A 267 7.88 28.78 -10.56
C LEU A 267 6.36 28.66 -10.79
N TYR A 268 5.59 28.56 -9.72
CA TYR A 268 4.15 28.24 -9.80
C TYR A 268 3.29 29.20 -9.01
N PRO A 269 2.14 29.65 -9.57
CA PRO A 269 1.27 30.64 -8.92
C PRO A 269 0.50 30.08 -7.70
N LEU A 270 0.28 28.78 -7.65
CA LEU A 270 -0.44 28.08 -6.56
C LEU A 270 0.36 26.85 -6.10
N PRO A 271 1.56 27.04 -5.52
CA PRO A 271 2.35 25.91 -5.05
C PRO A 271 1.75 25.35 -3.77
N ILE A 272 1.85 24.03 -3.60
CA ILE A 272 1.61 23.40 -2.28
C ILE A 272 2.83 23.68 -1.41
N THR A 273 2.63 24.39 -0.30
CA THR A 273 3.69 24.76 0.63
C THR A 273 3.82 23.75 1.79
N LEU A 274 4.94 23.83 2.50
CA LEU A 274 5.13 23.03 3.73
C LEU A 274 4.11 23.43 4.80
N ALA A 275 3.74 24.72 4.88
CA ALA A 275 2.74 25.24 5.80
C ALA A 275 1.34 24.61 5.58
N ASP A 276 0.90 24.48 4.32
CA ASP A 276 -0.37 23.83 3.97
C ASP A 276 -0.47 22.38 4.47
N ARG A 277 0.67 21.78 4.80
CA ARG A 277 0.81 20.38 5.18
C ARG A 277 1.06 20.18 6.67
N MET A 278 1.42 21.24 7.38
CA MET A 278 1.58 21.18 8.83
C MET A 278 0.24 21.14 9.57
N ASP A 279 -0.86 21.40 8.87
CA ASP A 279 -2.22 21.25 9.38
C ASP A 279 -2.60 19.75 9.48
N GLY A 280 -1.81 19.03 10.28
CA GLY A 280 -1.89 17.58 10.50
C GLY A 280 -3.02 17.14 11.42
N GLY A 281 -4.01 18.02 11.72
CA GLY A 281 -5.11 17.72 12.64
C GLY A 281 -6.02 16.58 12.19
N THR A 282 -6.16 16.37 10.88
CA THR A 282 -7.04 15.33 10.34
C THR A 282 -6.60 13.91 10.69
N ARG A 283 -5.30 13.58 10.69
CA ARG A 283 -4.82 12.22 11.02
C ARG A 283 -5.11 11.83 12.47
N LEU A 284 -4.94 12.74 13.41
CA LEU A 284 -5.25 12.47 14.82
C LEU A 284 -6.75 12.26 15.03
N LEU A 285 -7.58 13.03 14.31
CA LEU A 285 -9.04 12.82 14.31
C LEU A 285 -9.41 11.44 13.73
N HIS A 286 -8.79 11.05 12.61
CA HIS A 286 -8.98 9.71 12.03
C HIS A 286 -8.57 8.62 13.01
N TRP A 287 -7.40 8.72 13.61
CA TRP A 287 -6.91 7.71 14.54
C TRP A 287 -7.76 7.63 15.82
N SER A 288 -8.25 8.76 16.35
CA SER A 288 -9.13 8.76 17.53
C SER A 288 -10.48 8.07 17.24
N SER A 289 -11.09 8.37 16.09
CA SER A 289 -12.33 7.73 15.64
C SER A 289 -12.13 6.22 15.36
N LEU A 290 -11.06 5.85 14.65
CA LEU A 290 -10.77 4.45 14.35
C LEU A 290 -10.34 3.64 15.58
N TRP A 291 -9.69 4.28 16.57
CA TRP A 291 -9.39 3.63 17.83
C TRP A 291 -10.67 3.37 18.63
N ALA A 292 -11.63 4.33 18.65
CA ALA A 292 -12.95 4.10 19.24
C ALA A 292 -13.65 2.92 18.55
N ALA A 293 -13.61 2.84 17.21
CA ALA A 293 -14.14 1.70 16.48
C ALA A 293 -13.45 0.38 16.85
N ALA A 294 -12.12 0.38 17.05
CA ALA A 294 -11.39 -0.82 17.49
C ALA A 294 -11.86 -1.31 18.86
N LEU A 295 -12.21 -0.40 19.76
CA LEU A 295 -12.75 -0.72 21.09
C LEU A 295 -14.21 -1.22 21.05
N GLU A 296 -15.00 -0.88 20.02
CA GLU A 296 -16.33 -1.47 19.81
C GLU A 296 -16.27 -2.94 19.40
N LYS A 297 -15.22 -3.34 18.64
CA LYS A 297 -15.02 -4.74 18.21
C LYS A 297 -13.63 -5.28 18.58
N PRO A 298 -13.29 -5.33 19.89
CA PRO A 298 -11.92 -5.55 20.35
C PRO A 298 -11.38 -6.96 20.07
N TRP A 299 -12.24 -7.98 20.00
CA TRP A 299 -11.78 -9.37 19.95
C TRP A 299 -11.40 -9.88 18.55
N LEU A 300 -12.22 -9.58 17.56
CA LEU A 300 -12.09 -10.12 16.20
C LEU A 300 -12.02 -9.03 15.12
N GLY A 301 -12.10 -7.75 15.52
CA GLY A 301 -12.09 -6.61 14.61
C GLY A 301 -13.29 -6.53 13.66
N TYR A 302 -13.15 -5.69 12.66
CA TYR A 302 -14.15 -5.52 11.59
C TYR A 302 -13.98 -6.51 10.44
N GLY A 303 -12.83 -7.11 10.30
CA GLY A 303 -12.42 -7.95 9.19
C GLY A 303 -11.34 -7.28 8.32
N TRP A 304 -10.61 -8.09 7.57
CA TRP A 304 -9.53 -7.60 6.71
C TRP A 304 -10.06 -6.61 5.67
N ASN A 305 -9.35 -5.50 5.45
CA ASN A 305 -9.73 -4.41 4.55
C ASN A 305 -11.04 -3.67 4.90
N GLN A 306 -11.56 -3.79 6.14
CA GLN A 306 -12.85 -3.19 6.53
C GLN A 306 -12.68 -1.86 7.30
N VAL A 307 -11.63 -1.07 7.02
CA VAL A 307 -11.41 0.24 7.67
C VAL A 307 -12.55 1.22 7.37
N GLY A 308 -13.07 1.25 6.13
CA GLY A 308 -14.23 2.08 5.78
C GLY A 308 -15.48 1.74 6.59
N LEU A 309 -15.72 0.45 6.87
CA LEU A 309 -16.80 0.01 7.74
C LEU A 309 -16.58 0.45 9.20
N ALA A 310 -15.34 0.38 9.69
CA ALA A 310 -14.99 0.88 11.02
C ALA A 310 -15.20 2.40 11.12
N GLN A 311 -14.82 3.16 10.09
CA GLN A 311 -15.08 4.60 10.01
C GLN A 311 -16.58 4.91 10.01
N LEU A 312 -17.39 4.17 9.23
CA LEU A 312 -18.85 4.35 9.21
C LEU A 312 -19.50 4.11 10.57
N ALA A 313 -19.01 3.14 11.34
CA ALA A 313 -19.56 2.81 12.66
C ALA A 313 -19.48 4.00 13.63
N THR A 314 -18.38 4.76 13.60
CA THR A 314 -18.10 5.87 14.52
C THR A 314 -18.31 7.26 13.91
N ALA A 315 -18.61 7.36 12.61
CA ALA A 315 -18.63 8.61 11.85
C ALA A 315 -19.53 9.70 12.45
N THR A 316 -20.68 9.34 13.01
CA THR A 316 -21.65 10.30 13.59
C THR A 316 -21.37 10.64 15.06
N ALA A 317 -20.50 9.88 15.73
CA ALA A 317 -20.11 10.10 17.13
C ALA A 317 -18.81 10.91 17.27
N HIS A 318 -18.11 11.16 16.19
CA HIS A 318 -16.86 11.91 16.14
C HIS A 318 -16.95 13.12 15.21
N PRO A 319 -16.07 14.12 15.34
CA PRO A 319 -16.04 15.26 14.43
C PRO A 319 -15.87 14.81 12.97
N ALA A 320 -16.57 15.48 12.05
CA ALA A 320 -16.50 15.18 10.62
C ALA A 320 -15.07 15.30 10.10
N THR A 321 -14.60 14.25 9.44
CA THR A 321 -13.22 14.18 8.92
C THR A 321 -13.08 14.72 7.50
N GLY A 322 -14.16 14.72 6.73
CA GLY A 322 -14.18 15.17 5.33
C GLY A 322 -13.43 14.25 4.35
N GLU A 323 -12.97 13.08 4.81
CA GLU A 323 -12.20 12.12 4.02
C GLU A 323 -12.64 10.68 4.33
N MET A 324 -13.00 9.95 3.26
CA MET A 324 -13.30 8.52 3.35
C MET A 324 -11.99 7.73 3.42
N LEU A 325 -11.88 6.83 4.38
CA LEU A 325 -10.69 6.03 4.62
C LEU A 325 -10.85 4.62 4.05
N THR A 326 -9.87 4.18 3.28
CA THR A 326 -9.66 2.76 2.93
C THR A 326 -8.66 2.09 3.86
N ASN A 327 -7.77 2.87 4.46
CA ASN A 327 -6.71 2.48 5.39
C ASN A 327 -6.62 3.54 6.50
N SER A 328 -6.12 3.17 7.68
CA SER A 328 -5.93 4.12 8.78
C SER A 328 -4.68 5.02 8.61
N HIS A 329 -3.88 4.81 7.58
CA HIS A 329 -2.52 5.36 7.43
C HIS A 329 -1.58 4.95 8.59
N ASN A 330 -1.82 3.79 9.19
CA ASN A 330 -0.99 3.17 10.22
C ASN A 330 -1.27 1.67 10.23
N THR A 331 -0.36 0.88 9.67
CA THR A 331 -0.56 -0.57 9.53
C THR A 331 -0.75 -1.28 10.88
N ALA A 332 -0.19 -0.76 11.98
CA ALA A 332 -0.43 -1.35 13.30
C ALA A 332 -1.89 -1.17 13.75
N LEU A 333 -2.49 -0.01 13.48
CA LEU A 333 -3.91 0.25 13.73
C LEU A 333 -4.79 -0.56 12.77
N ASP A 334 -4.39 -0.67 11.49
CA ASP A 334 -5.11 -1.50 10.51
C ASP A 334 -5.17 -2.96 10.95
N LEU A 335 -4.06 -3.54 11.43
CA LEU A 335 -4.03 -4.91 11.97
C LEU A 335 -5.00 -5.10 13.16
N VAL A 336 -5.10 -4.09 14.02
CA VAL A 336 -6.06 -4.13 15.14
C VAL A 336 -7.50 -4.04 14.64
N LEU A 337 -7.80 -3.15 13.69
CA LEU A 337 -9.13 -3.02 13.09
C LEU A 337 -9.54 -4.27 12.31
N TRP A 338 -8.60 -4.91 11.60
CA TRP A 338 -8.86 -6.09 10.79
C TRP A 338 -9.05 -7.37 11.61
N CYS A 339 -8.23 -7.54 12.65
CA CYS A 339 -8.09 -8.82 13.35
C CYS A 339 -8.48 -8.76 14.83
N GLY A 340 -8.78 -7.57 15.36
CA GLY A 340 -8.96 -7.31 16.78
C GLY A 340 -7.64 -7.11 17.55
N LEU A 341 -7.76 -6.61 18.78
CA LEU A 341 -6.61 -6.32 19.64
C LEU A 341 -5.70 -7.54 19.87
N PRO A 342 -6.21 -8.77 20.18
CA PRO A 342 -5.34 -9.88 20.50
C PRO A 342 -4.41 -10.27 19.34
N ILE A 343 -4.94 -10.44 18.14
CA ILE A 343 -4.15 -10.84 16.96
C ILE A 343 -3.32 -9.66 16.46
N GLY A 344 -3.91 -8.46 16.32
CA GLY A 344 -3.21 -7.28 15.83
C GLY A 344 -2.00 -6.92 16.68
N LEU A 345 -2.18 -6.83 18.01
CA LEU A 345 -1.07 -6.53 18.93
C LEU A 345 -0.03 -7.65 18.98
N THR A 346 -0.45 -8.92 18.85
CA THR A 346 0.49 -10.05 18.78
C THR A 346 1.40 -9.95 17.56
N ILE A 347 0.88 -9.57 16.38
CA ILE A 347 1.69 -9.38 15.16
C ILE A 347 2.71 -8.25 15.39
N VAL A 348 2.28 -7.11 15.91
CA VAL A 348 3.17 -5.98 16.21
C VAL A 348 4.24 -6.38 17.23
N ALA A 349 3.85 -7.07 18.31
CA ALA A 349 4.78 -7.53 19.33
C ALA A 349 5.81 -8.54 18.78
N LEU A 350 5.39 -9.43 17.88
CA LEU A 350 6.30 -10.39 17.21
C LEU A 350 7.32 -9.68 16.31
N LEU A 351 6.91 -8.65 15.57
CA LEU A 351 7.82 -7.85 14.75
C LEU A 351 8.84 -7.09 15.61
N LEU A 352 8.39 -6.45 16.69
CA LEU A 352 9.25 -5.75 17.65
C LEU A 352 10.21 -6.72 18.35
N TRP A 353 9.71 -7.87 18.81
CA TRP A 353 10.54 -8.90 19.45
C TRP A 353 11.59 -9.42 18.48
N TRP A 354 11.21 -9.70 17.22
CA TRP A 354 12.13 -10.14 16.18
C TRP A 354 13.22 -9.10 15.94
N PHE A 355 12.85 -7.83 15.78
CA PHE A 355 13.79 -6.72 15.63
C PHE A 355 14.81 -6.66 16.78
N VAL A 356 14.31 -6.63 18.03
CA VAL A 356 15.19 -6.61 19.23
C VAL A 356 16.11 -7.81 19.27
N ARG A 357 15.61 -8.98 18.91
CA ARG A 357 16.41 -10.21 18.84
C ARG A 357 17.54 -10.11 17.81
N GLN A 358 17.27 -9.56 16.62
CA GLN A 358 18.32 -9.36 15.59
C GLN A 358 19.41 -8.40 16.09
N ILE A 359 19.03 -7.29 16.71
CA ILE A 359 19.99 -6.34 17.29
C ILE A 359 20.85 -7.02 18.38
N LYS A 360 20.24 -7.77 19.29
CA LYS A 360 20.97 -8.47 20.37
C LYS A 360 21.87 -9.59 19.86
N ALA A 361 21.55 -10.21 18.74
CA ALA A 361 22.37 -11.24 18.12
C ALA A 361 23.65 -10.68 17.47
N GLY A 362 23.72 -9.36 17.26
CA GLY A 362 24.77 -8.69 16.51
C GLY A 362 24.49 -8.78 14.99
N LEU A 363 24.69 -7.69 14.30
CA LEU A 363 24.48 -7.60 12.85
C LEU A 363 25.84 -7.52 12.14
N ASP A 364 26.04 -8.37 11.14
CA ASP A 364 27.11 -8.17 10.17
C ASP A 364 26.79 -7.00 9.22
N GLU A 365 27.76 -6.65 8.36
CA GLU A 365 27.61 -5.53 7.42
C GLU A 365 26.38 -5.69 6.51
N GLN A 366 26.18 -6.88 5.94
CA GLN A 366 25.03 -7.15 5.08
C GLN A 366 23.70 -7.04 5.83
N GLN A 367 23.64 -7.65 7.02
CA GLN A 367 22.45 -7.62 7.88
C GLN A 367 22.13 -6.20 8.33
N SER A 368 23.16 -5.37 8.58
CA SER A 368 22.98 -3.95 8.93
C SER A 368 22.28 -3.18 7.83
N PHE A 369 22.64 -3.37 6.56
CA PHE A 369 21.95 -2.72 5.43
C PHE A 369 20.56 -3.32 5.15
N LEU A 370 20.38 -4.63 5.29
CA LEU A 370 19.05 -5.26 5.18
C LEU A 370 18.09 -4.77 6.27
N MET A 371 18.61 -4.52 7.49
CA MET A 371 17.82 -3.93 8.58
C MET A 371 17.32 -2.52 8.23
N LEU A 372 18.08 -1.74 7.47
CA LEU A 372 17.59 -0.45 6.97
C LEU A 372 16.41 -0.60 6.01
N ILE A 373 16.38 -1.62 5.15
CA ILE A 373 15.17 -1.92 4.35
C ILE A 373 13.99 -2.20 5.26
N PHE A 374 14.18 -3.06 6.28
CA PHE A 374 13.13 -3.39 7.25
C PHE A 374 12.62 -2.15 7.99
N LEU A 375 13.52 -1.30 8.46
CA LEU A 375 13.18 -0.12 9.24
C LEU A 375 12.52 0.98 8.40
N LEU A 376 12.99 1.23 7.17
CA LEU A 376 12.44 2.28 6.30
C LEU A 376 11.00 1.93 5.87
N ILE A 377 10.78 0.71 5.38
CA ILE A 377 9.43 0.26 5.03
C ILE A 377 8.54 0.17 6.27
N GLY A 378 9.07 -0.29 7.41
CA GLY A 378 8.35 -0.33 8.68
C GLY A 378 7.97 1.06 9.20
N LEU A 379 8.87 2.04 9.15
CA LEU A 379 8.58 3.43 9.50
C LEU A 379 7.49 4.02 8.59
N HIS A 380 7.60 3.78 7.30
CA HIS A 380 6.57 4.19 6.35
C HIS A 380 5.22 3.53 6.67
N ALA A 381 5.20 2.25 7.05
CA ALA A 381 3.98 1.52 7.43
C ALA A 381 3.31 2.06 8.71
N LEU A 382 4.03 2.78 9.58
CA LEU A 382 3.45 3.46 10.73
C LEU A 382 2.83 4.82 10.40
N THR A 383 3.05 5.34 9.20
CA THR A 383 2.56 6.66 8.78
C THR A 383 1.70 6.62 7.53
N GLU A 384 1.68 5.51 6.82
CA GLU A 384 0.97 5.24 5.57
C GLU A 384 0.72 3.73 5.42
N TYR A 385 0.41 3.24 4.21
CA TYR A 385 0.06 1.84 3.93
C TYR A 385 0.93 1.18 2.83
N PRO A 386 2.28 1.25 2.89
CA PRO A 386 3.14 0.69 1.84
C PRO A 386 3.02 -0.84 1.71
N LEU A 387 2.60 -1.53 2.78
CA LEU A 387 2.48 -2.99 2.79
C LEU A 387 1.26 -3.51 2.00
N ASP A 388 0.36 -2.62 1.58
CA ASP A 388 -0.72 -2.93 0.63
C ASP A 388 -0.22 -3.05 -0.82
N TYR A 389 1.07 -2.80 -1.04
CA TYR A 389 1.69 -2.85 -2.37
C TYR A 389 2.76 -3.94 -2.42
N THR A 390 2.61 -4.87 -3.36
CA THR A 390 3.53 -6.01 -3.52
C THR A 390 4.97 -5.57 -3.76
N TYR A 391 5.19 -4.43 -4.42
CA TYR A 391 6.52 -3.89 -4.66
C TYR A 391 7.24 -3.34 -3.40
N PHE A 392 6.54 -3.19 -2.26
CA PHE A 392 7.15 -2.97 -0.94
C PHE A 392 7.06 -4.23 -0.05
N LEU A 393 5.93 -4.94 -0.10
CA LEU A 393 5.68 -6.11 0.76
C LEU A 393 6.65 -7.27 0.46
N LEU A 394 6.83 -7.61 -0.83
CA LEU A 394 7.65 -8.77 -1.22
C LEU A 394 9.15 -8.55 -0.93
N PRO A 395 9.78 -7.42 -1.30
CA PRO A 395 11.18 -7.15 -0.93
C PRO A 395 11.36 -7.02 0.58
N TRP A 396 10.36 -6.52 1.33
CA TRP A 396 10.39 -6.50 2.80
C TRP A 396 10.46 -7.92 3.38
N GLY A 397 9.63 -8.84 2.86
CA GLY A 397 9.67 -10.25 3.22
C GLY A 397 11.00 -10.91 2.86
N LEU A 398 11.53 -10.62 1.67
CA LEU A 398 12.84 -11.14 1.26
C LEU A 398 13.97 -10.62 2.18
N ALA A 399 13.98 -9.33 2.51
CA ALA A 399 14.98 -8.74 3.41
C ALA A 399 14.94 -9.38 4.80
N ILE A 400 13.75 -9.60 5.38
CA ILE A 400 13.57 -10.33 6.64
C ILE A 400 14.18 -11.74 6.53
N GLY A 401 13.86 -12.47 5.47
CA GLY A 401 14.39 -13.82 5.25
C GLY A 401 15.91 -13.85 5.10
N LEU A 402 16.49 -12.90 4.36
CA LEU A 402 17.94 -12.77 4.16
C LEU A 402 18.68 -12.42 5.47
N MET A 403 18.02 -11.72 6.40
CA MET A 403 18.60 -11.39 7.70
C MET A 403 18.62 -12.57 8.68
N GLU A 404 17.65 -13.48 8.58
CA GLU A 404 17.56 -14.58 9.52
C GLU A 404 18.75 -15.56 9.36
N ALA A 405 19.39 -15.90 10.47
CA ALA A 405 20.47 -16.88 10.49
C ALA A 405 19.96 -18.23 9.97
N GLN A 406 20.84 -18.96 9.27
CA GLN A 406 20.51 -20.31 8.83
C GLN A 406 20.06 -21.18 10.02
N PRO A 407 18.99 -21.97 9.85
CA PRO A 407 18.54 -22.85 10.92
C PRO A 407 19.63 -23.85 11.26
N ARG A 408 19.89 -24.03 12.58
CA ARG A 408 20.73 -25.14 13.05
C ARG A 408 20.04 -26.45 12.68
N PRO A 409 20.77 -27.49 12.27
CA PRO A 409 20.20 -28.80 12.03
C PRO A 409 19.34 -29.25 13.23
N GLY A 410 18.07 -29.62 12.97
CA GLY A 410 17.14 -30.07 14.01
C GLY A 410 16.31 -28.99 14.73
N SER A 411 16.48 -27.71 14.42
CA SER A 411 15.73 -26.66 15.09
C SER A 411 14.50 -26.21 14.27
N GLY A 412 13.30 -26.40 14.81
CA GLY A 412 12.05 -25.84 14.33
C GLY A 412 11.21 -26.75 13.40
N ARG A 413 9.95 -26.32 13.13
CA ARG A 413 9.09 -26.99 12.15
C ARG A 413 9.69 -26.87 10.76
N VAL A 414 9.69 -27.95 10.03
CA VAL A 414 10.24 -28.04 8.68
C VAL A 414 9.13 -28.28 7.66
N LEU A 415 9.21 -27.61 6.52
CA LEU A 415 8.35 -27.82 5.38
C LEU A 415 9.08 -28.65 4.33
N THR A 416 8.37 -29.53 3.64
CA THR A 416 8.95 -30.18 2.47
C THR A 416 9.08 -29.19 1.32
N ARG A 417 10.04 -29.39 0.43
CA ARG A 417 10.13 -28.57 -0.79
C ARG A 417 8.83 -28.64 -1.60
N SER A 418 8.21 -29.82 -1.70
CA SER A 418 6.95 -30.01 -2.40
C SER A 418 5.82 -29.14 -1.82
N THR A 419 5.72 -29.03 -0.49
CA THR A 419 4.74 -28.15 0.17
C THR A 419 4.97 -26.67 -0.20
N VAL A 420 6.22 -26.21 -0.18
CA VAL A 420 6.55 -24.82 -0.54
C VAL A 420 6.29 -24.56 -2.03
N TYR A 421 6.67 -25.48 -2.92
CA TYR A 421 6.34 -25.37 -4.34
C TYR A 421 4.85 -25.43 -4.61
N ALA A 422 4.09 -26.25 -3.89
CA ALA A 422 2.62 -26.31 -4.02
C ALA A 422 1.98 -24.97 -3.61
N LEU A 423 2.40 -24.39 -2.47
CA LEU A 423 1.95 -23.07 -2.03
C LEU A 423 2.35 -21.99 -3.05
N PHE A 424 3.59 -22.04 -3.56
CA PHE A 424 4.07 -21.12 -4.58
C PHE A 424 3.21 -21.20 -5.85
N MET A 425 3.00 -22.40 -6.39
CA MET A 425 2.17 -22.59 -7.59
C MET A 425 0.73 -22.14 -7.36
N LEU A 426 0.15 -22.45 -6.20
CA LEU A 426 -1.19 -21.97 -5.84
C LEU A 426 -1.25 -20.45 -5.81
N THR A 427 -0.25 -19.79 -5.22
CA THR A 427 -0.16 -18.33 -5.15
C THR A 427 -0.03 -17.70 -6.54
N VAL A 428 0.80 -18.28 -7.42
CA VAL A 428 0.97 -17.79 -8.80
C VAL A 428 -0.32 -17.98 -9.61
N LEU A 429 -0.96 -19.14 -9.53
CA LEU A 429 -2.22 -19.43 -10.24
C LEU A 429 -3.34 -18.50 -9.75
N LEU A 430 -3.44 -18.29 -8.42
CA LEU A 430 -4.40 -17.36 -7.85
C LEU A 430 -4.14 -15.93 -8.32
N GLY A 431 -2.89 -15.48 -8.33
CA GLY A 431 -2.49 -14.17 -8.84
C GLY A 431 -2.81 -13.98 -10.32
N ALA A 432 -2.55 -14.99 -11.15
CA ALA A 432 -2.91 -14.99 -12.57
C ALA A 432 -4.43 -14.93 -12.79
N TRP A 433 -5.20 -15.65 -11.98
CA TRP A 433 -6.68 -15.59 -12.02
C TRP A 433 -7.18 -14.19 -11.63
N ILE A 434 -6.71 -13.64 -10.50
CA ILE A 434 -7.03 -12.28 -10.08
C ILE A 434 -6.71 -11.28 -11.18
N ALA A 435 -5.53 -11.37 -11.80
CA ALA A 435 -5.13 -10.50 -12.91
C ALA A 435 -6.08 -10.62 -14.11
N SER A 436 -6.47 -11.84 -14.47
CA SER A 436 -7.43 -12.08 -15.57
C SER A 436 -8.81 -11.49 -15.30
N GLU A 437 -9.28 -11.54 -14.05
CA GLU A 437 -10.55 -10.93 -13.64
C GLU A 437 -10.46 -9.42 -13.58
N TYR A 438 -9.33 -8.89 -13.12
CA TYR A 438 -9.12 -7.45 -13.08
C TYR A 438 -9.20 -6.82 -14.48
N LEU A 439 -8.63 -7.43 -15.51
CA LEU A 439 -8.74 -6.92 -16.89
C LEU A 439 -10.21 -6.79 -17.34
N ARG A 440 -11.10 -7.69 -16.89
CA ARG A 440 -12.54 -7.59 -17.14
C ARG A 440 -13.20 -6.45 -16.35
N VAL A 441 -12.81 -6.28 -15.09
CA VAL A 441 -13.28 -5.18 -14.24
C VAL A 441 -12.83 -3.82 -14.81
N ASP A 442 -11.57 -3.71 -15.24
CA ASP A 442 -11.03 -2.51 -15.86
C ASP A 442 -11.76 -2.14 -17.15
N ALA A 443 -11.97 -3.13 -18.03
CA ALA A 443 -12.71 -2.93 -19.28
C ALA A 443 -14.13 -2.40 -19.02
N ALA A 444 -14.89 -3.04 -18.12
CA ALA A 444 -16.24 -2.60 -17.74
C ALA A 444 -16.26 -1.20 -17.12
N THR A 445 -15.26 -0.90 -16.27
CA THR A 445 -15.13 0.44 -15.64
C THR A 445 -14.82 1.52 -16.67
N ARG A 446 -13.96 1.22 -17.64
CA ARG A 446 -13.61 2.14 -18.74
C ARG A 446 -14.82 2.40 -19.63
N GLU A 447 -15.55 1.36 -19.98
CA GLU A 447 -16.77 1.47 -20.78
C GLU A 447 -17.85 2.31 -20.06
N ALA A 448 -18.05 2.07 -18.75
CA ALA A 448 -18.98 2.86 -17.95
C ALA A 448 -18.59 4.36 -17.89
N ARG A 449 -17.30 4.69 -17.81
CA ARG A 449 -16.83 6.08 -17.84
C ARG A 449 -17.06 6.74 -19.19
N LEU A 450 -16.78 6.02 -20.27
CA LEU A 450 -17.01 6.54 -21.63
C LEU A 450 -18.49 6.79 -21.86
N ALA A 451 -19.38 5.93 -21.36
CA ALA A 451 -20.83 6.13 -21.43
C ALA A 451 -21.28 7.41 -20.69
N LEU A 452 -20.71 7.66 -19.48
CA LEU A 452 -20.98 8.87 -18.71
C LEU A 452 -20.50 10.17 -19.41
N ILE A 453 -19.34 10.13 -20.06
CA ILE A 453 -18.76 11.28 -20.78
C ILE A 453 -19.53 11.57 -22.08
N ALA A 454 -20.05 10.54 -22.75
CA ALA A 454 -20.79 10.67 -24.01
C ALA A 454 -22.12 11.42 -23.87
N GLY A 455 -22.59 11.68 -22.64
CA GLY A 455 -23.77 12.49 -22.33
C GLY A 455 -25.11 11.78 -22.55
N GLU A 456 -26.16 12.33 -21.98
CA GLU A 456 -27.54 11.79 -21.96
C GLU A 456 -28.21 11.61 -23.34
N ASN A 457 -27.57 12.09 -24.41
CA ASN A 457 -28.15 12.03 -25.77
C ASN A 457 -28.01 10.67 -26.46
N ARG A 458 -27.41 9.69 -25.83
CA ARG A 458 -27.41 8.29 -26.30
C ARG A 458 -28.06 7.41 -25.24
N SER A 459 -29.17 6.83 -25.59
CA SER A 459 -29.87 5.69 -24.95
C SER A 459 -28.94 4.46 -24.85
N THR A 460 -27.67 4.64 -24.48
CA THR A 460 -26.75 3.54 -24.21
C THR A 460 -26.96 3.13 -22.76
N ALA A 461 -27.61 2.00 -22.56
CA ALA A 461 -27.69 1.35 -21.26
C ALA A 461 -26.28 1.26 -20.66
N MET A 462 -26.15 1.57 -19.37
CA MET A 462 -24.88 1.37 -18.65
C MET A 462 -24.43 -0.08 -18.84
N PRO A 463 -23.13 -0.33 -19.07
CA PRO A 463 -22.62 -1.67 -19.33
C PRO A 463 -22.95 -2.63 -18.19
N ALA A 464 -23.22 -3.89 -18.52
CA ALA A 464 -23.51 -4.92 -17.54
C ALA A 464 -22.31 -5.13 -16.57
N PRO A 465 -22.57 -5.58 -15.34
CA PRO A 465 -21.50 -5.89 -14.40
C PRO A 465 -20.52 -6.94 -14.96
N PRO A 466 -19.22 -6.81 -14.71
CA PRO A 466 -18.22 -7.74 -15.24
C PRO A 466 -18.44 -9.16 -14.71
N GLN A 467 -18.23 -10.17 -15.57
CA GLN A 467 -18.31 -11.59 -15.20
C GLN A 467 -17.03 -12.00 -14.48
N VAL A 468 -17.03 -11.89 -13.15
CA VAL A 468 -15.92 -12.22 -12.26
C VAL A 468 -16.41 -12.98 -11.03
N LEU A 469 -15.55 -13.83 -10.45
CA LEU A 469 -15.83 -14.62 -9.27
C LEU A 469 -15.06 -14.11 -8.05
N LEU A 470 -13.73 -13.96 -8.19
CA LEU A 470 -12.84 -13.57 -7.10
C LEU A 470 -12.92 -12.07 -6.80
N LEU A 471 -13.15 -11.24 -7.81
CA LEU A 471 -13.28 -9.79 -7.68
C LEU A 471 -14.76 -9.36 -7.59
N ASP A 472 -15.51 -10.06 -6.73
CA ASP A 472 -16.94 -9.82 -6.53
C ASP A 472 -17.25 -8.43 -5.94
N GLY A 473 -16.42 -7.89 -5.06
CA GLY A 473 -16.63 -6.55 -4.50
C GLY A 473 -16.73 -5.46 -5.58
N PRO A 474 -15.75 -5.29 -6.46
CA PRO A 474 -15.85 -4.38 -7.62
C PRO A 474 -17.06 -4.67 -8.54
N ARG A 475 -17.39 -5.94 -8.76
CA ARG A 475 -18.59 -6.32 -9.52
C ARG A 475 -19.87 -5.79 -8.87
N GLU A 476 -20.04 -6.02 -7.56
CA GLU A 476 -21.24 -5.59 -6.84
C GLU A 476 -21.30 -4.07 -6.69
N MET A 477 -20.17 -3.40 -6.55
CA MET A 477 -20.09 -1.94 -6.60
C MET A 477 -20.59 -1.41 -7.95
N HIS A 478 -20.14 -1.98 -9.06
CA HIS A 478 -20.62 -1.64 -10.41
C HIS A 478 -22.12 -1.92 -10.55
N ARG A 479 -22.58 -3.10 -10.13
CA ARG A 479 -24.00 -3.47 -10.16
C ARG A 479 -24.86 -2.49 -9.38
N MET A 480 -24.44 -2.06 -8.19
CA MET A 480 -25.16 -1.06 -7.40
C MET A 480 -25.18 0.30 -8.11
N ALA A 481 -24.09 0.68 -8.77
CA ALA A 481 -24.03 1.97 -9.50
C ALA A 481 -25.07 2.07 -10.63
N ILE A 482 -25.49 0.95 -11.21
CA ILE A 482 -26.50 0.92 -12.29
C ILE A 482 -27.91 0.49 -11.80
N THR A 483 -28.06 0.07 -10.55
CA THR A 483 -29.37 -0.35 -10.01
C THR A 483 -30.10 0.85 -9.42
N PRO A 484 -31.26 1.27 -9.98
CA PRO A 484 -32.03 2.38 -9.42
C PRO A 484 -32.69 2.00 -8.09
N ALA A 485 -32.77 2.97 -7.18
CA ALA A 485 -33.61 2.85 -5.99
C ALA A 485 -35.07 3.10 -6.37
N HIS A 486 -36.00 2.27 -5.89
CA HIS A 486 -37.44 2.41 -6.13
C HIS A 486 -38.26 1.88 -4.94
N ALA A 487 -39.51 2.26 -4.86
CA ALA A 487 -40.44 1.71 -3.87
C ALA A 487 -40.75 0.22 -4.20
N GLY A 488 -41.00 -0.58 -3.18
CA GLY A 488 -41.31 -2.01 -3.33
C GLY A 488 -40.10 -2.89 -3.65
N MET A 489 -38.88 -2.45 -3.29
CA MET A 489 -37.70 -3.31 -3.37
C MET A 489 -37.81 -4.51 -2.43
N SER A 490 -37.32 -5.67 -2.84
CA SER A 490 -37.30 -6.86 -1.98
C SER A 490 -36.38 -6.65 -0.76
N PRO A 491 -36.69 -7.27 0.40
CA PRO A 491 -35.81 -7.23 1.57
C PRO A 491 -34.36 -7.67 1.25
N ALA A 492 -34.20 -8.67 0.39
CA ALA A 492 -32.87 -9.13 -0.04
C ALA A 492 -32.11 -8.06 -0.84
N ALA A 493 -32.79 -7.30 -1.72
CA ALA A 493 -32.19 -6.19 -2.45
C ALA A 493 -31.74 -5.06 -1.52
N LEU A 494 -32.54 -4.74 -0.51
CA LEU A 494 -32.19 -3.72 0.48
C LEU A 494 -31.01 -4.15 1.36
N VAL A 495 -30.94 -5.42 1.77
CA VAL A 495 -29.79 -5.97 2.52
C VAL A 495 -28.53 -5.96 1.64
N TRP A 496 -28.63 -6.33 0.38
CA TRP A 496 -27.53 -6.27 -0.56
C TRP A 496 -26.99 -4.84 -0.77
N MET A 497 -27.87 -3.84 -1.01
CA MET A 497 -27.47 -2.45 -1.14
C MET A 497 -26.74 -1.94 0.11
N ASN A 498 -27.25 -2.29 1.30
CA ASN A 498 -26.61 -1.96 2.56
C ASN A 498 -25.19 -2.54 2.65
N ALA A 499 -25.00 -3.81 2.31
CA ALA A 499 -23.71 -4.48 2.38
C ALA A 499 -22.68 -3.87 1.41
N VAL A 500 -23.12 -3.52 0.18
CA VAL A 500 -22.26 -2.83 -0.80
C VAL A 500 -21.88 -1.43 -0.30
N THR A 501 -22.83 -0.68 0.26
CA THR A 501 -22.58 0.67 0.81
C THR A 501 -21.67 0.63 2.02
N ASP A 502 -21.82 -0.35 2.90
CA ASP A 502 -20.96 -0.55 4.07
C ASP A 502 -19.49 -0.78 3.65
N ARG A 503 -19.26 -1.50 2.56
CA ARG A 503 -17.91 -1.76 2.04
C ARG A 503 -17.37 -0.61 1.21
N PHE A 504 -18.22 0.07 0.45
CA PHE A 504 -17.86 1.15 -0.47
C PHE A 504 -18.65 2.42 -0.16
N PRO A 505 -18.36 3.13 0.96
CA PRO A 505 -19.16 4.27 1.42
C PRO A 505 -18.87 5.55 0.62
N VAL A 506 -18.86 5.45 -0.71
CA VAL A 506 -18.71 6.61 -1.61
C VAL A 506 -20.04 7.40 -1.71
N PRO A 507 -20.01 8.74 -1.93
CA PRO A 507 -21.19 9.57 -1.88
C PRO A 507 -22.37 9.08 -2.74
N PRO A 508 -22.17 8.66 -4.01
CA PRO A 508 -23.29 8.20 -4.83
C PRO A 508 -23.97 6.93 -4.30
N LEU A 509 -23.20 6.01 -3.68
CA LEU A 509 -23.75 4.78 -3.12
C LEU A 509 -24.44 5.02 -1.78
N LEU A 510 -23.89 5.88 -0.91
CA LEU A 510 -24.53 6.31 0.32
C LEU A 510 -25.88 6.98 0.07
N LEU A 511 -25.94 7.91 -0.91
CA LEU A 511 -27.19 8.59 -1.27
C LEU A 511 -28.20 7.62 -1.87
N ARG A 512 -27.76 6.69 -2.72
CA ARG A 512 -28.64 5.66 -3.33
C ARG A 512 -29.21 4.70 -2.30
N ASP A 513 -28.39 4.26 -1.33
CA ASP A 513 -28.84 3.42 -0.22
C ASP A 513 -29.83 4.17 0.69
N ALA A 514 -29.56 5.45 0.97
CA ALA A 514 -30.49 6.31 1.71
C ALA A 514 -31.84 6.43 0.98
N LEU A 515 -31.83 6.64 -0.34
CA LEU A 515 -33.04 6.75 -1.16
C LEU A 515 -33.81 5.41 -1.16
N ALA A 516 -33.12 4.29 -1.37
CA ALA A 516 -33.73 2.98 -1.32
C ALA A 516 -34.40 2.71 0.06
N ALA A 517 -33.71 3.04 1.15
CA ALA A 517 -34.24 2.92 2.50
C ALA A 517 -35.46 3.82 2.73
N GLY A 518 -35.40 5.10 2.32
CA GLY A 518 -36.50 6.07 2.46
C GLY A 518 -37.75 5.66 1.72
N LEU A 519 -37.61 5.16 0.47
CA LEU A 519 -38.72 4.68 -0.36
C LEU A 519 -39.33 3.35 0.12
N ASN A 520 -38.66 2.62 1.01
CA ASN A 520 -39.08 1.29 1.47
C ASN A 520 -39.30 1.23 2.99
N ALA A 521 -39.83 2.30 3.58
CA ALA A 521 -40.22 2.40 4.98
C ALA A 521 -39.10 2.14 6.01
N GLN A 522 -37.85 2.51 5.67
CA GLN A 522 -36.69 2.45 6.57
C GLN A 522 -36.11 3.86 6.85
N PRO A 523 -36.88 4.80 7.45
CA PRO A 523 -36.48 6.20 7.61
C PRO A 523 -35.20 6.36 8.43
N ASP A 524 -35.04 5.59 9.51
CA ASP A 524 -33.86 5.67 10.37
C ASP A 524 -32.58 5.29 9.63
N ARG A 525 -32.64 4.31 8.73
CA ARG A 525 -31.51 3.92 7.89
C ARG A 525 -31.19 5.03 6.89
N ALA A 526 -32.20 5.60 6.23
CA ALA A 526 -32.02 6.71 5.30
C ALA A 526 -31.32 7.89 6.00
N LEU A 527 -31.83 8.33 7.14
CA LEU A 527 -31.25 9.43 7.91
C LEU A 527 -29.82 9.14 8.38
N ARG A 528 -29.53 7.92 8.85
CA ARG A 528 -28.16 7.52 9.22
C ARG A 528 -27.20 7.59 8.03
N ARG A 529 -27.60 7.11 6.84
CA ARG A 529 -26.74 7.16 5.63
C ARG A 529 -26.41 8.59 5.21
N LEU A 530 -27.39 9.50 5.28
CA LEU A 530 -27.17 10.91 4.97
C LEU A 530 -26.24 11.58 6.00
N ALA A 531 -26.41 11.27 7.29
CA ALA A 531 -25.52 11.75 8.35
C ALA A 531 -24.09 11.20 8.17
N GLN A 532 -23.93 9.91 7.88
CA GLN A 532 -22.63 9.28 7.57
C GLN A 532 -21.97 9.93 6.36
N LEU A 533 -22.72 10.20 5.27
CA LEU A 533 -22.20 10.88 4.09
C LEU A 533 -21.58 12.24 4.44
N CYS A 534 -22.29 13.06 5.21
CA CYS A 534 -21.80 14.38 5.61
C CYS A 534 -20.63 14.31 6.61
N ALA A 535 -20.55 13.26 7.44
CA ALA A 535 -19.47 13.08 8.41
C ALA A 535 -18.14 12.64 7.76
N ILE A 536 -18.19 11.80 6.72
CA ILE A 536 -17.00 11.21 6.12
C ILE A 536 -16.56 11.83 4.79
N HIS A 537 -17.36 12.73 4.21
CA HIS A 537 -17.01 13.38 2.94
C HIS A 537 -16.88 14.89 3.09
N ARG A 538 -16.15 15.53 2.16
CA ARG A 538 -15.92 16.96 2.14
C ARG A 538 -17.24 17.73 2.16
N PRO A 539 -17.29 18.93 2.78
CA PRO A 539 -18.53 19.73 2.88
C PRO A 539 -19.23 19.96 1.54
N ALA A 540 -18.47 20.12 0.45
CA ALA A 540 -19.05 20.26 -0.90
C ALA A 540 -19.87 19.03 -1.32
N ARG A 541 -19.43 17.81 -0.97
CA ARG A 541 -20.16 16.58 -1.27
C ARG A 541 -21.40 16.41 -0.39
N CYS A 542 -21.31 16.84 0.87
CA CYS A 542 -22.48 16.90 1.74
C CYS A 542 -23.54 17.87 1.17
N LYS A 543 -23.14 19.06 0.75
CA LYS A 543 -24.04 20.03 0.13
C LYS A 543 -24.68 19.50 -1.16
N GLU A 544 -23.88 18.88 -2.03
CA GLU A 544 -24.37 18.24 -3.26
C GLU A 544 -25.45 17.16 -2.95
N ALA A 545 -25.24 16.36 -1.90
CA ALA A 545 -26.22 15.37 -1.45
C ALA A 545 -27.47 16.03 -0.86
N GLN A 546 -27.34 17.14 -0.14
CA GLN A 546 -28.48 17.92 0.37
C GLN A 546 -29.35 18.46 -0.77
N ASP A 547 -28.74 19.05 -1.78
CA ASP A 547 -29.46 19.60 -2.94
C ASP A 547 -30.18 18.47 -3.71
N GLN A 548 -29.51 17.34 -3.91
CA GLN A 548 -30.13 16.18 -4.56
C GLN A 548 -31.26 15.57 -3.73
N TRP A 549 -31.10 15.46 -2.40
CA TRP A 549 -32.14 14.94 -1.53
C TRP A 549 -33.38 15.84 -1.49
N ALA A 550 -33.20 17.15 -1.43
CA ALA A 550 -34.30 18.12 -1.51
C ALA A 550 -35.07 17.99 -2.83
N ALA A 551 -34.39 17.86 -3.98
CA ALA A 551 -35.02 17.63 -5.27
C ALA A 551 -35.79 16.30 -5.34
N LEU A 552 -35.25 15.21 -4.78
CA LEU A 552 -35.90 13.91 -4.70
C LEU A 552 -37.13 13.94 -3.76
N SER A 553 -37.09 14.75 -2.69
CA SER A 553 -38.19 14.90 -1.74
C SER A 553 -39.42 15.62 -2.34
N LEU A 554 -39.26 16.35 -3.44
CA LEU A 554 -40.39 16.89 -4.20
C LEU A 554 -41.18 15.81 -4.94
N GLN A 555 -40.51 14.70 -5.28
CA GLN A 555 -41.10 13.63 -6.08
C GLN A 555 -41.58 12.44 -5.20
N HIS A 556 -41.02 12.31 -4.02
CA HIS A 556 -41.23 11.18 -3.12
C HIS A 556 -41.38 11.64 -1.66
N PRO A 557 -42.22 10.98 -0.83
CA PRO A 557 -42.34 11.24 0.60
C PRO A 557 -41.14 10.71 1.36
N LEU A 558 -40.01 11.43 1.33
CA LEU A 558 -38.76 11.03 1.96
C LEU A 558 -38.60 11.61 3.38
N PRO A 559 -37.93 10.92 4.31
CA PRO A 559 -37.64 11.46 5.63
C PRO A 559 -36.71 12.67 5.53
N GLN A 560 -36.97 13.71 6.31
CA GLN A 560 -36.16 14.93 6.29
C GLN A 560 -35.12 14.91 7.43
N PRO A 561 -33.81 15.02 7.10
CA PRO A 561 -32.79 15.18 8.11
C PRO A 561 -32.91 16.53 8.82
N ALA A 562 -32.68 16.56 10.13
CA ALA A 562 -32.65 17.80 10.89
C ALA A 562 -31.57 18.76 10.35
N GLY A 563 -31.96 20.03 10.10
CA GLY A 563 -31.05 21.06 9.59
C GLY A 563 -30.76 20.99 8.08
N TRP A 564 -31.39 20.07 7.34
CA TRP A 564 -31.30 20.05 5.88
C TRP A 564 -32.38 20.96 5.26
N PRO A 565 -32.14 21.57 4.07
CA PRO A 565 -33.13 22.39 3.41
C PRO A 565 -34.39 21.58 3.09
N SER A 566 -35.55 22.15 3.38
CA SER A 566 -36.85 21.55 3.04
C SER A 566 -37.08 21.56 1.52
N ALA A 567 -37.96 20.69 1.06
CA ALA A 567 -38.36 20.62 -0.34
C ALA A 567 -38.90 22.03 -0.82
N GLY A 568 -38.18 22.65 -1.74
CA GLY A 568 -38.53 23.99 -2.29
C GLY A 568 -37.73 25.17 -1.72
N GLU A 569 -36.95 25.02 -0.64
CA GLU A 569 -36.01 26.05 -0.20
C GLU A 569 -34.76 26.02 -1.10
N LYS A 570 -34.55 27.08 -1.88
CA LYS A 570 -33.26 27.29 -2.56
C LYS A 570 -32.22 27.56 -1.49
N SER A 571 -31.18 26.70 -1.39
CA SER A 571 -30.02 26.98 -0.56
C SER A 571 -29.48 28.37 -0.97
N GLY A 572 -29.56 29.33 -0.07
CA GLY A 572 -29.00 30.68 -0.31
C GLY A 572 -27.54 30.55 -0.73
N ARG A 573 -27.17 31.29 -1.76
CA ARG A 573 -25.82 31.40 -2.34
C ARG A 573 -24.80 31.87 -1.32
#